data_75aa690f1bb8a3ec2d6892a21ceaac33
#
_entry.id   75aa690f1bb8a3ec2d6892a21ceaac33
#
_cell.length_a   1.000
_cell.length_b   1.000
_cell.length_c   1.000
_cell.angle_alpha   90.00
_cell.angle_beta   90.00
_cell.angle_gamma   90.00
#
_symmetry.space_group_name_H-M   'P 1'
#
loop_
_entity.id
_entity.type
_entity.pdbx_description
1 polymer ?
#
loop_
_entity_poly.entity_id
_entity_poly.type
_entity_poly.pdbx_seq_one_letter_code
_entity_poly.pdbx_strand_id
1 'polypeptide(L)'
;MIKKTERELKLEARIKALTADKKQLKADQRVLHGQVRDLSKSKNVSIDEFNGDTHRFGIISDTHVGSLYDNQPLLEAAYDVFSKEGIKKVYHAGDLVDGESMFPGHTYEIRLHGADAQAKEVIKTYPRRKGIHTDFITGSHDLSFYKRAGTDIAERIDENRDDMTYLAPECADIHLKGKGKRKCHIKMIHPGGGTAYALSYRGQKMIESFTGGEKPHILVTGHFHKAEFIPNYRNVAYIQAGCTQDQTPFMMRKNIAAMQGFWIAEIAFNKDGMGNLKTQFYPHFKK
;
A
#
# COMPACT_ATOMS: atom_id res chain seq x y z
N MET A 1 49.02 -11.87 9.59
CA MET A 1 47.90 -10.99 10.01
C MET A 1 48.33 -9.56 9.70
N ILE A 2 47.62 -8.88 8.80
CA ILE A 2 47.88 -7.47 8.45
C ILE A 2 47.34 -6.63 9.59
N LYS A 3 48.19 -5.84 10.27
CA LYS A 3 47.77 -4.89 11.31
C LYS A 3 46.99 -3.75 10.67
N LYS A 4 45.76 -3.50 11.15
CA LYS A 4 44.96 -2.36 10.70
C LYS A 4 45.65 -1.05 11.06
N THR A 5 45.52 -0.06 10.19
CA THR A 5 46.02 1.28 10.44
C THR A 5 45.19 2.03 11.49
N GLU A 6 45.76 3.00 12.18
CA GLU A 6 45.07 3.85 13.16
C GLU A 6 43.80 4.51 12.56
N ARG A 7 43.88 4.89 11.28
CA ARG A 7 42.76 5.49 10.53
C ARG A 7 41.62 4.51 10.33
N GLU A 8 41.90 3.24 10.04
CA GLU A 8 40.90 2.18 9.87
C GLU A 8 40.22 1.86 11.22
N LEU A 9 40.95 1.83 12.32
CA LEU A 9 40.39 1.61 13.66
C LEU A 9 39.47 2.77 14.06
N LYS A 10 39.86 4.03 13.80
CA LYS A 10 38.99 5.20 14.04
C LYS A 10 37.73 5.18 13.17
N LEU A 11 37.84 4.76 11.92
CA LEU A 11 36.69 4.64 11.02
C LEU A 11 35.70 3.55 11.47
N GLU A 12 36.21 2.38 11.86
CA GLU A 12 35.41 1.29 12.41
C GLU A 12 34.69 1.70 13.70
N ALA A 13 35.37 2.37 14.61
CA ALA A 13 34.74 2.89 15.84
C ALA A 13 33.61 3.89 15.51
N ARG A 14 33.81 4.76 14.53
CA ARG A 14 32.80 5.74 14.10
C ARG A 14 31.62 5.07 13.40
N ILE A 15 31.86 4.06 12.56
CA ILE A 15 30.79 3.24 11.96
C ILE A 15 29.96 2.52 13.03
N LYS A 16 30.64 1.94 14.03
CA LYS A 16 29.98 1.25 15.14
C LYS A 16 29.10 2.22 15.96
N ALA A 17 29.60 3.43 16.27
CA ALA A 17 28.84 4.47 16.95
C ALA A 17 27.63 4.93 16.15
N LEU A 18 27.80 5.26 14.86
CA LEU A 18 26.70 5.66 13.97
C LEU A 18 25.65 4.55 13.80
N THR A 19 26.08 3.29 13.82
CA THR A 19 25.15 2.15 13.75
C THR A 19 24.33 2.01 15.03
N ALA A 20 24.93 2.28 16.20
CA ALA A 20 24.25 2.31 17.49
C ALA A 20 23.25 3.48 17.56
N ASP A 21 23.66 4.67 17.14
CA ASP A 21 22.81 5.87 17.06
C ASP A 21 21.61 5.64 16.11
N LYS A 22 21.86 5.04 14.95
CA LYS A 22 20.79 4.68 14.01
C LYS A 22 19.80 3.67 14.60
N LYS A 23 20.30 2.72 15.40
CA LYS A 23 19.44 1.75 16.10
C LYS A 23 18.60 2.43 17.19
N GLN A 24 19.19 3.36 17.93
CA GLN A 24 18.48 4.14 18.96
C GLN A 24 17.41 5.04 18.33
N LEU A 25 17.76 5.81 17.30
CA LEU A 25 16.81 6.65 16.57
C LEU A 25 15.62 5.86 16.00
N LYS A 26 15.88 4.64 15.49
CA LYS A 26 14.80 3.75 15.06
C LYS A 26 13.91 3.28 16.23
N ALA A 27 14.49 3.04 17.41
CA ALA A 27 13.74 2.69 18.61
C ALA A 27 12.88 3.86 19.09
N ASP A 28 13.45 5.07 19.12
CA ASP A 28 12.73 6.30 19.51
C ASP A 28 11.61 6.64 18.52
N GLN A 29 11.86 6.46 17.23
CA GLN A 29 10.84 6.61 16.17
C GLN A 29 9.70 5.60 16.36
N ARG A 30 9.99 4.34 16.76
CA ARG A 30 8.96 3.34 17.08
C ARG A 30 8.11 3.73 18.27
N VAL A 31 8.74 4.25 19.35
CA VAL A 31 8.02 4.73 20.53
C VAL A 31 7.12 5.91 20.17
N LEU A 32 7.62 6.86 19.38
CA LEU A 32 6.82 7.98 18.87
C LEU A 32 5.67 7.52 17.97
N HIS A 33 5.93 6.60 17.03
CA HIS A 33 4.88 6.01 16.21
C HIS A 33 3.86 5.24 17.04
N GLY A 34 4.29 4.51 18.07
CA GLY A 34 3.40 3.85 19.02
C GLY A 34 2.53 4.85 19.77
N GLN A 35 3.09 5.95 20.25
CA GLN A 35 2.36 7.01 20.94
C GLN A 35 1.39 7.74 19.98
N VAL A 36 1.81 8.03 18.74
CA VAL A 36 0.95 8.59 17.71
C VAL A 36 -0.17 7.62 17.32
N ARG A 37 0.12 6.32 17.19
CA ARG A 37 -0.89 5.26 17.03
C ARG A 37 -1.86 5.21 18.20
N ASP A 38 -1.40 5.29 19.43
CA ASP A 38 -2.28 5.29 20.62
C ASP A 38 -3.18 6.53 20.68
N LEU A 39 -2.68 7.67 20.25
CA LEU A 39 -3.46 8.90 20.08
C LEU A 39 -4.39 8.83 18.85
N SER A 40 -4.04 8.08 17.81
CA SER A 40 -4.82 7.92 16.57
C SER A 40 -5.68 6.65 16.55
N LYS A 41 -5.63 5.79 17.57
CA LYS A 41 -6.40 4.54 17.68
C LYS A 41 -7.91 4.70 17.51
N SER A 42 -8.42 5.92 17.54
CA SER A 42 -9.82 6.20 17.18
C SER A 42 -10.06 6.51 15.70
N LYS A 43 -9.03 6.68 14.84
CA LYS A 43 -9.24 7.23 13.49
C LYS A 43 -8.24 6.83 12.40
N ASN A 44 -7.46 5.78 12.44
CA ASN A 44 -6.64 5.29 11.29
C ASN A 44 -6.24 6.41 10.28
N VAL A 45 -5.65 7.50 10.78
CA VAL A 45 -5.42 8.73 10.02
C VAL A 45 -3.94 8.92 9.75
N SER A 46 -3.56 9.09 8.49
CA SER A 46 -2.24 9.54 8.06
C SER A 46 -2.28 10.97 7.54
N ILE A 47 -1.21 11.72 7.73
CA ILE A 47 -1.07 13.08 7.22
C ILE A 47 0.17 13.11 6.33
N ASP A 48 -0.04 13.39 5.04
CA ASP A 48 1.02 13.58 4.06
C ASP A 48 1.13 15.06 3.70
N GLU A 49 2.27 15.65 4.01
CA GLU A 49 2.56 17.03 3.65
C GLU A 49 3.22 17.11 2.28
N PHE A 50 2.83 18.07 1.47
CA PHE A 50 3.41 18.32 0.16
C PHE A 50 3.65 19.81 -0.10
N ASN A 51 4.59 20.07 -0.99
CA ASN A 51 4.91 21.43 -1.44
C ASN A 51 4.54 21.59 -2.93
N GLY A 52 3.96 22.76 -3.25
CA GLY A 52 3.56 23.07 -4.62
C GLY A 52 2.05 23.06 -4.83
N ASP A 53 1.66 23.13 -6.10
CA ASP A 53 0.26 23.21 -6.53
C ASP A 53 -0.26 21.87 -7.06
N THR A 54 0.62 20.88 -7.13
CA THR A 54 0.30 19.51 -7.57
C THR A 54 0.88 18.48 -6.62
N HIS A 55 0.18 17.39 -6.46
CA HIS A 55 0.66 16.19 -5.74
C HIS A 55 0.42 14.95 -6.59
N ARG A 56 1.50 14.17 -6.82
CA ARG A 56 1.46 12.95 -7.63
C ARG A 56 1.78 11.74 -6.76
N PHE A 57 1.04 10.67 -6.95
CA PHE A 57 1.25 9.42 -6.22
C PHE A 57 0.89 8.19 -7.06
N GLY A 58 1.50 7.06 -6.73
CA GLY A 58 1.15 5.76 -7.28
C GLY A 58 0.07 5.08 -6.44
N ILE A 59 -0.73 4.22 -7.08
CA ILE A 59 -1.67 3.32 -6.40
C ILE A 59 -1.44 1.91 -6.93
N ILE A 60 -1.30 0.97 -6.01
CA ILE A 60 -1.15 -0.46 -6.29
C ILE A 60 -1.93 -1.26 -5.25
N SER A 61 -2.29 -2.49 -5.54
CA SER A 61 -3.03 -3.36 -4.62
C SER A 61 -2.88 -4.82 -5.00
N ASP A 62 -3.27 -5.69 -4.08
CA ASP A 62 -3.48 -7.11 -4.36
C ASP A 62 -2.24 -7.75 -5.03
N THR A 63 -1.09 -7.60 -4.36
CA THR A 63 0.19 -8.13 -4.85
C THR A 63 0.38 -9.59 -4.53
N HIS A 64 -0.26 -10.09 -3.45
CA HIS A 64 -0.28 -11.49 -3.04
C HIS A 64 1.09 -12.16 -3.04
N VAL A 65 2.10 -11.48 -2.47
CA VAL A 65 3.46 -12.03 -2.36
C VAL A 65 3.42 -13.34 -1.59
N GLY A 66 4.01 -14.36 -2.17
CA GLY A 66 3.99 -15.72 -1.62
C GLY A 66 2.97 -16.64 -2.28
N SER A 67 2.15 -16.15 -3.19
CA SER A 67 1.33 -16.96 -4.12
C SER A 67 2.20 -17.66 -5.16
N LEU A 68 1.73 -18.79 -5.72
CA LEU A 68 2.26 -19.35 -6.97
C LEU A 68 1.99 -18.42 -8.18
N TYR A 69 1.10 -17.48 -7.99
CA TYR A 69 0.61 -16.53 -9.01
C TYR A 69 1.02 -15.09 -8.70
N ASP A 70 1.94 -14.86 -7.76
CA ASP A 70 2.52 -13.53 -7.57
C ASP A 70 3.32 -13.14 -8.82
N ASN A 71 3.14 -11.92 -9.28
CA ASN A 71 3.79 -11.42 -10.50
C ASN A 71 4.85 -10.39 -10.11
N GLN A 72 5.97 -10.89 -9.57
CA GLN A 72 7.09 -10.04 -9.18
C GLN A 72 7.63 -9.17 -10.35
N PRO A 73 7.74 -9.66 -11.60
CA PRO A 73 8.14 -8.81 -12.72
C PRO A 73 7.21 -7.61 -12.96
N LEU A 74 5.91 -7.78 -12.84
CA LEU A 74 4.96 -6.67 -12.97
C LEU A 74 5.09 -5.67 -11.82
N LEU A 75 5.27 -6.18 -10.60
CA LEU A 75 5.47 -5.36 -9.42
C LEU A 75 6.76 -4.52 -9.53
N GLU A 76 7.86 -5.11 -10.00
CA GLU A 76 9.13 -4.41 -10.28
C GLU A 76 8.93 -3.34 -11.37
N ALA A 77 8.26 -3.69 -12.47
CA ALA A 77 7.98 -2.76 -13.57
C ALA A 77 7.12 -1.57 -13.12
N ALA A 78 6.17 -1.79 -12.20
CA ALA A 78 5.36 -0.71 -11.62
C ALA A 78 6.24 0.32 -10.90
N TYR A 79 7.16 -0.15 -10.06
CA TYR A 79 8.07 0.73 -9.32
C TYR A 79 9.12 1.40 -10.22
N ASP A 80 9.52 0.76 -11.32
CA ASP A 80 10.38 1.40 -12.33
C ASP A 80 9.65 2.55 -13.02
N VAL A 81 8.37 2.36 -13.36
CA VAL A 81 7.53 3.43 -13.90
C VAL A 81 7.33 4.54 -12.85
N PHE A 82 7.01 4.22 -11.60
CA PHE A 82 6.90 5.20 -10.53
C PHE A 82 8.18 6.04 -10.39
N SER A 83 9.34 5.39 -10.43
CA SER A 83 10.64 6.08 -10.36
C SER A 83 10.87 7.00 -11.55
N LYS A 84 10.59 6.52 -12.77
CA LYS A 84 10.72 7.30 -14.02
C LYS A 84 9.78 8.50 -14.05
N GLU A 85 8.57 8.34 -13.53
CA GLU A 85 7.54 9.39 -13.45
C GLU A 85 7.75 10.33 -12.26
N GLY A 86 8.81 10.14 -11.48
CA GLY A 86 9.13 10.98 -10.32
C GLY A 86 8.16 10.86 -9.15
N ILE A 87 7.44 9.74 -9.06
CA ILE A 87 6.54 9.44 -7.94
C ILE A 87 7.38 9.20 -6.69
N LYS A 88 6.99 9.83 -5.59
CA LYS A 88 7.67 9.68 -4.29
C LYS A 88 6.82 8.95 -3.26
N LYS A 89 5.51 8.92 -3.45
CA LYS A 89 4.55 8.27 -2.56
C LYS A 89 3.75 7.25 -3.35
N VAL A 90 3.64 6.03 -2.82
CA VAL A 90 2.78 4.97 -3.33
C VAL A 90 1.82 4.54 -2.23
N TYR A 91 0.56 4.34 -2.56
CA TYR A 91 -0.45 3.80 -1.67
C TYR A 91 -0.81 2.39 -2.12
N HIS A 92 -0.65 1.43 -1.19
CA HIS A 92 -1.00 0.03 -1.42
C HIS A 92 -2.29 -0.31 -0.68
N ALA A 93 -3.31 -0.67 -1.43
CA ALA A 93 -4.68 -0.84 -0.92
C ALA A 93 -5.00 -2.25 -0.39
N GLY A 94 -4.01 -2.94 0.20
CA GLY A 94 -4.19 -4.22 0.89
C GLY A 94 -3.93 -5.47 0.06
N ASP A 95 -3.97 -6.63 0.71
CA ASP A 95 -3.57 -7.94 0.18
C ASP A 95 -2.13 -7.91 -0.37
N LEU A 96 -1.21 -7.48 0.52
CA LEU A 96 0.21 -7.40 0.23
C LEU A 96 0.82 -8.79 0.08
N VAL A 97 0.41 -9.72 0.97
CA VAL A 97 0.79 -11.13 0.95
C VAL A 97 -0.39 -12.03 0.61
N ASP A 98 -0.09 -13.27 0.24
CA ASP A 98 -1.13 -14.24 -0.17
C ASP A 98 -1.94 -14.78 1.01
N GLY A 99 -1.40 -14.68 2.23
CA GLY A 99 -2.06 -15.20 3.41
C GLY A 99 -2.18 -16.71 3.42
N GLU A 100 -3.09 -17.23 4.22
CA GLU A 100 -3.37 -18.68 4.29
C GLU A 100 -4.86 -18.97 4.53
N SER A 101 -5.33 -20.06 3.90
CA SER A 101 -6.65 -20.66 4.15
C SER A 101 -7.83 -19.71 3.94
N MET A 102 -7.72 -18.88 2.91
CA MET A 102 -8.78 -17.94 2.54
C MET A 102 -10.02 -18.64 1.96
N PHE A 103 -9.81 -19.79 1.32
CA PHE A 103 -10.85 -20.63 0.75
C PHE A 103 -10.41 -22.11 0.72
N PRO A 104 -11.34 -23.06 0.59
CA PRO A 104 -11.00 -24.48 0.45
C PRO A 104 -10.07 -24.71 -0.76
N GLY A 105 -8.90 -25.29 -0.50
CA GLY A 105 -7.88 -25.54 -1.51
C GLY A 105 -6.87 -24.41 -1.72
N HIS A 106 -6.94 -23.30 -1.00
CA HIS A 106 -5.97 -22.20 -1.09
C HIS A 106 -4.52 -22.65 -0.90
N THR A 107 -4.29 -23.65 -0.06
CA THR A 107 -2.96 -24.22 0.19
C THR A 107 -2.23 -24.69 -1.08
N TYR A 108 -2.96 -25.05 -2.14
CA TYR A 108 -2.37 -25.47 -3.42
C TYR A 108 -2.02 -24.30 -4.34
N GLU A 109 -2.39 -23.08 -3.97
CA GLU A 109 -2.09 -21.85 -4.71
C GLU A 109 -0.97 -21.03 -4.02
N ILE A 110 -0.50 -21.47 -2.84
CA ILE A 110 0.52 -20.81 -2.03
C ILE A 110 1.91 -21.38 -2.34
N ARG A 111 2.87 -20.50 -2.62
CA ARG A 111 4.30 -20.83 -2.78
C ARG A 111 5.05 -20.80 -1.45
N LEU A 112 4.71 -19.86 -0.58
CA LEU A 112 5.37 -19.65 0.70
C LEU A 112 4.38 -19.78 1.84
N HIS A 113 4.52 -20.82 2.66
CA HIS A 113 3.66 -21.08 3.81
C HIS A 113 4.17 -20.40 5.08
N GLY A 114 3.24 -19.85 5.86
CA GLY A 114 3.49 -19.22 7.14
C GLY A 114 3.79 -17.73 7.08
N ALA A 115 3.36 -17.01 8.12
CA ALA A 115 3.53 -15.57 8.23
C ALA A 115 5.01 -15.13 8.11
N ASP A 116 5.91 -15.91 8.72
CA ASP A 116 7.35 -15.61 8.71
C ASP A 116 7.95 -15.69 7.31
N ALA A 117 7.56 -16.68 6.53
CA ALA A 117 8.07 -16.87 5.18
C ALA A 117 7.58 -15.76 4.25
N GLN A 118 6.28 -15.44 4.31
CA GLN A 118 5.70 -14.38 3.47
C GLN A 118 6.20 -12.99 3.87
N ALA A 119 6.31 -12.70 5.18
CA ALA A 119 6.90 -11.43 5.64
C ALA A 119 8.35 -11.26 5.19
N LYS A 120 9.18 -12.30 5.33
CA LYS A 120 10.58 -12.27 4.89
C LYS A 120 10.69 -12.07 3.39
N GLU A 121 9.80 -12.68 2.61
CA GLU A 121 9.77 -12.49 1.16
C GLU A 121 9.48 -11.04 0.80
N VAL A 122 8.43 -10.43 1.36
CA VAL A 122 8.15 -9.00 1.15
C VAL A 122 9.34 -8.13 1.55
N ILE A 123 9.90 -8.36 2.74
CA ILE A 123 11.05 -7.59 3.24
C ILE A 123 12.23 -7.66 2.26
N LYS A 124 12.44 -8.81 1.64
CA LYS A 124 13.55 -9.08 0.72
C LYS A 124 13.27 -8.61 -0.71
N THR A 125 12.10 -8.90 -1.26
CA THR A 125 11.82 -8.82 -2.70
C THR A 125 10.87 -7.70 -3.10
N TYR A 126 10.09 -7.13 -2.17
CA TYR A 126 9.21 -6.02 -2.53
C TYR A 126 10.04 -4.84 -3.05
N PRO A 127 9.70 -4.24 -4.22
CA PRO A 127 10.58 -3.30 -4.89
C PRO A 127 10.96 -2.11 -4.00
N ARG A 128 12.23 -1.75 -4.06
CA ARG A 128 12.78 -0.58 -3.39
C ARG A 128 13.40 0.35 -4.44
N ARG A 129 12.92 1.58 -4.50
CA ARG A 129 13.47 2.61 -5.39
C ARG A 129 13.81 3.86 -4.57
N LYS A 130 14.94 4.49 -4.87
CA LYS A 130 15.41 5.67 -4.14
C LYS A 130 14.37 6.79 -4.17
N GLY A 131 13.96 7.24 -2.98
CA GLY A 131 13.03 8.36 -2.83
C GLY A 131 11.56 8.00 -3.00
N ILE A 132 11.23 6.73 -3.21
CA ILE A 132 9.85 6.24 -3.16
C ILE A 132 9.56 5.67 -1.76
N HIS A 133 8.43 6.04 -1.21
CA HIS A 133 7.91 5.51 0.05
C HIS A 133 6.51 4.95 -0.18
N THR A 134 6.26 3.75 0.33
CA THR A 134 4.98 3.06 0.19
C THR A 134 4.24 3.04 1.52
N ASP A 135 3.05 3.65 1.55
CA ASP A 135 2.11 3.50 2.66
C ASP A 135 1.09 2.41 2.31
N PHE A 136 0.83 1.50 3.23
CA PHE A 136 -0.06 0.38 2.96
C PHE A 136 -1.06 0.11 4.09
N ILE A 137 -2.21 -0.43 3.72
CA ILE A 137 -3.15 -1.06 4.64
C ILE A 137 -3.06 -2.57 4.47
N THR A 138 -3.56 -3.33 5.43
CA THR A 138 -3.78 -4.76 5.23
C THR A 138 -5.07 -5.02 4.47
N GLY A 139 -5.14 -6.18 3.83
CA GLY A 139 -6.38 -6.73 3.32
C GLY A 139 -6.75 -8.04 4.01
N SER A 140 -7.73 -8.72 3.46
CA SER A 140 -8.27 -9.95 4.03
C SER A 140 -7.26 -11.10 4.10
N HIS A 141 -6.35 -11.18 3.12
CA HIS A 141 -5.29 -12.16 3.04
C HIS A 141 -4.20 -11.89 4.09
N ASP A 142 -3.74 -10.67 4.23
CA ASP A 142 -2.77 -10.27 5.26
C ASP A 142 -3.28 -10.59 6.66
N LEU A 143 -4.57 -10.31 6.92
CA LEU A 143 -5.21 -10.55 8.22
C LEU A 143 -5.49 -12.02 8.51
N SER A 144 -5.31 -12.93 7.56
CA SER A 144 -5.50 -14.37 7.78
C SER A 144 -4.61 -14.91 8.89
N PHE A 145 -3.38 -14.38 9.00
CA PHE A 145 -2.42 -14.76 10.05
C PHE A 145 -2.82 -14.21 11.42
N TYR A 146 -3.34 -13.00 11.48
CA TYR A 146 -3.83 -12.42 12.73
C TYR A 146 -5.04 -13.19 13.27
N LYS A 147 -6.00 -13.51 12.41
CA LYS A 147 -7.22 -14.28 12.77
C LYS A 147 -6.90 -15.69 13.29
N ARG A 148 -5.79 -16.29 12.84
CA ARG A 148 -5.40 -17.67 13.20
C ARG A 148 -4.47 -17.76 14.38
N ALA A 149 -3.50 -16.86 14.48
CA ALA A 149 -2.39 -16.95 15.42
C ALA A 149 -2.05 -15.64 16.12
N GLY A 150 -2.84 -14.58 15.92
CA GLY A 150 -2.55 -13.26 16.49
C GLY A 150 -1.29 -12.60 15.91
N THR A 151 -0.80 -13.06 14.75
CA THR A 151 0.42 -12.53 14.12
C THR A 151 0.07 -11.38 13.19
N ASP A 152 0.50 -10.16 13.52
CA ASP A 152 0.41 -9.02 12.61
C ASP A 152 1.60 -9.02 11.66
N ILE A 153 1.35 -9.47 10.42
CA ILE A 153 2.38 -9.52 9.38
C ILE A 153 2.76 -8.13 8.90
N ALA A 154 1.82 -7.19 8.93
CA ALA A 154 2.05 -5.82 8.47
C ALA A 154 2.98 -5.05 9.42
N GLU A 155 2.81 -5.19 10.74
CA GLU A 155 3.74 -4.62 11.71
C GLU A 155 5.16 -5.16 11.51
N ARG A 156 5.29 -6.45 11.25
CA ARG A 156 6.60 -7.07 10.98
C ARG A 156 7.27 -6.50 9.73
N ILE A 157 6.51 -6.24 8.67
CA ILE A 157 7.03 -5.63 7.43
C ILE A 157 7.44 -4.19 7.69
N ASP A 158 6.59 -3.37 8.31
CA ASP A 158 6.85 -1.99 8.70
C ASP A 158 8.13 -1.85 9.54
N GLU A 159 8.31 -2.74 10.50
CA GLU A 159 9.50 -2.74 11.37
C GLU A 159 10.82 -3.02 10.64
N ASN A 160 10.78 -3.73 9.52
CA ASN A 160 11.97 -4.17 8.80
C ASN A 160 12.18 -3.44 7.46
N ARG A 161 11.26 -2.55 7.07
CA ARG A 161 11.32 -1.73 5.85
C ARG A 161 11.18 -0.25 6.21
N ASP A 162 12.24 0.52 5.95
CA ASP A 162 12.28 1.98 6.18
C ASP A 162 11.62 2.78 5.05
N ASP A 163 11.29 2.13 3.95
CA ASP A 163 10.61 2.66 2.77
C ASP A 163 9.14 2.22 2.67
N MET A 164 8.63 1.54 3.70
CA MET A 164 7.22 1.14 3.79
C MET A 164 6.65 1.53 5.15
N THR A 165 5.39 1.97 5.18
CA THR A 165 4.67 2.28 6.44
C THR A 165 3.30 1.62 6.46
N TYR A 166 3.06 0.83 7.49
CA TYR A 166 1.75 0.26 7.77
C TYR A 166 0.84 1.31 8.41
N LEU A 167 -0.26 1.65 7.76
CA LEU A 167 -1.19 2.66 8.24
C LEU A 167 -2.23 2.08 9.20
N ALA A 168 -2.91 1.01 8.78
CA ALA A 168 -4.04 0.45 9.52
C ALA A 168 -4.54 -0.87 8.92
N PRO A 169 -5.33 -1.67 9.66
CA PRO A 169 -6.05 -2.79 9.08
C PRO A 169 -7.21 -2.31 8.21
N GLU A 170 -7.28 -2.83 7.01
CA GLU A 170 -8.37 -2.73 6.01
C GLU A 170 -8.87 -1.32 5.64
N CYS A 171 -8.60 -0.29 6.44
CA CYS A 171 -9.08 1.06 6.15
C CYS A 171 -8.17 2.14 6.75
N ALA A 172 -7.81 3.15 5.94
CA ALA A 172 -7.09 4.32 6.41
C ALA A 172 -7.62 5.61 5.77
N ASP A 173 -7.59 6.69 6.54
CA ASP A 173 -7.83 8.04 6.07
C ASP A 173 -6.49 8.77 5.87
N ILE A 174 -6.23 9.25 4.66
CA ILE A 174 -5.01 9.95 4.29
C ILE A 174 -5.36 11.40 4.00
N HIS A 175 -4.82 12.30 4.80
CA HIS A 175 -5.02 13.73 4.63
C HIS A 175 -3.79 14.36 3.99
N LEU A 176 -3.91 14.71 2.72
CA LEU A 176 -2.91 15.51 2.02
C LEU A 176 -3.02 16.96 2.48
N LYS A 177 -1.91 17.53 2.92
CA LYS A 177 -1.81 18.92 3.38
C LYS A 177 -0.73 19.70 2.61
N GLY A 178 -1.14 20.65 1.83
CA GLY A 178 -0.29 21.67 1.21
C GLY A 178 -0.42 23.01 1.90
N LYS A 179 0.22 24.05 1.33
CA LYS A 179 0.13 25.41 1.85
C LYS A 179 -1.30 25.98 1.75
N GLY A 180 -1.76 26.67 2.79
CA GLY A 180 -3.07 27.32 2.83
C GLY A 180 -4.23 26.31 2.86
N LYS A 181 -5.16 26.44 1.91
CA LYS A 181 -6.35 25.57 1.78
C LYS A 181 -6.12 24.32 0.93
N ARG A 182 -4.89 24.04 0.46
CA ARG A 182 -4.57 22.87 -0.35
C ARG A 182 -4.65 21.61 0.48
N LYS A 183 -5.83 21.03 0.51
CA LYS A 183 -6.15 19.81 1.29
C LYS A 183 -6.91 18.84 0.41
N CYS A 184 -6.63 17.54 0.58
CA CYS A 184 -7.42 16.48 0.00
C CYS A 184 -7.51 15.32 1.01
N HIS A 185 -8.69 14.77 1.16
CA HIS A 185 -8.93 13.58 1.96
C HIS A 185 -9.07 12.39 1.01
N ILE A 186 -8.16 11.44 1.12
CA ILE A 186 -8.21 10.15 0.43
C ILE A 186 -8.59 9.11 1.48
N LYS A 187 -9.62 8.33 1.21
CA LYS A 187 -9.95 7.15 2.01
C LYS A 187 -9.53 5.92 1.23
N MET A 188 -8.71 5.10 1.85
CA MET A 188 -8.27 3.82 1.30
C MET A 188 -8.96 2.69 2.05
N ILE A 189 -9.60 1.77 1.31
CA ILE A 189 -10.35 0.65 1.90
C ILE A 189 -10.00 -0.64 1.16
N HIS A 190 -9.72 -1.70 1.92
CA HIS A 190 -9.73 -3.06 1.42
C HIS A 190 -11.04 -3.74 1.86
N PRO A 191 -12.10 -3.68 1.04
CA PRO A 191 -13.43 -4.09 1.47
C PRO A 191 -13.56 -5.62 1.49
N GLY A 192 -14.48 -6.11 2.30
CA GLY A 192 -14.88 -7.52 2.26
C GLY A 192 -15.95 -7.80 1.20
N GLY A 193 -16.28 -9.09 1.06
CA GLY A 193 -17.37 -9.58 0.20
C GLY A 193 -16.94 -9.84 -1.24
N GLY A 194 -17.88 -10.28 -2.07
CA GLY A 194 -17.59 -10.66 -3.46
C GLY A 194 -17.65 -9.51 -4.45
N THR A 195 -17.21 -9.78 -5.68
CA THR A 195 -17.34 -8.87 -6.82
C THR A 195 -18.80 -8.74 -7.26
N ALA A 196 -19.14 -7.59 -7.84
CA ALA A 196 -20.42 -7.38 -8.51
C ALA A 196 -20.25 -7.49 -10.02
N TYR A 197 -21.35 -7.79 -10.74
CA TYR A 197 -21.35 -7.82 -12.20
C TYR A 197 -20.97 -6.46 -12.80
N ALA A 198 -21.61 -5.38 -12.32
CA ALA A 198 -21.24 -4.02 -12.70
C ALA A 198 -20.02 -3.56 -11.89
N LEU A 199 -18.93 -3.20 -12.58
CA LEU A 199 -17.65 -2.82 -11.95
C LEU A 199 -17.83 -1.69 -10.93
N SER A 200 -18.60 -0.67 -11.28
CA SER A 200 -18.83 0.52 -10.43
C SER A 200 -19.70 0.26 -9.19
N TYR A 201 -20.50 -0.81 -9.17
CA TYR A 201 -21.55 -1.00 -8.16
C TYR A 201 -21.02 -0.96 -6.72
N ARG A 202 -19.92 -1.68 -6.45
CA ARG A 202 -19.36 -1.76 -5.09
C ARG A 202 -18.83 -0.40 -4.63
N GLY A 203 -18.13 0.34 -5.50
CA GLY A 203 -17.65 1.69 -5.20
C GLY A 203 -18.80 2.68 -4.95
N GLN A 204 -19.84 2.64 -5.77
CA GLN A 204 -21.03 3.48 -5.59
C GLN A 204 -21.70 3.20 -4.26
N LYS A 205 -21.91 1.93 -3.89
CA LYS A 205 -22.53 1.56 -2.62
C LYS A 205 -21.71 2.00 -1.40
N MET A 206 -20.37 1.91 -1.48
CA MET A 206 -19.50 2.43 -0.42
C MET A 206 -19.62 3.95 -0.29
N ILE A 207 -19.63 4.69 -1.42
CA ILE A 207 -19.79 6.14 -1.41
C ILE A 207 -21.15 6.55 -0.85
N GLU A 208 -22.21 5.79 -1.13
CA GLU A 208 -23.55 6.03 -0.59
C GLU A 208 -23.63 5.84 0.92
N SER A 209 -22.79 4.96 1.49
CA SER A 209 -22.79 4.67 2.92
C SER A 209 -22.09 5.72 3.77
N PHE A 210 -21.28 6.61 3.17
CA PHE A 210 -20.59 7.65 3.95
C PHE A 210 -21.55 8.70 4.45
N THR A 211 -21.42 9.04 5.73
CA THR A 211 -22.10 10.18 6.32
C THR A 211 -21.45 11.50 5.83
N GLY A 212 -22.20 12.61 5.88
CA GLY A 212 -21.76 13.87 5.25
C GLY A 212 -20.40 14.38 5.74
N GLY A 213 -20.06 14.19 7.01
CA GLY A 213 -18.79 14.64 7.60
C GLY A 213 -17.58 13.74 7.35
N GLU A 214 -17.81 12.51 6.87
CA GLU A 214 -16.78 11.48 6.68
C GLU A 214 -16.45 11.23 5.20
N LYS A 215 -17.17 11.91 4.31
CA LYS A 215 -17.05 11.72 2.88
C LYS A 215 -15.66 12.16 2.39
N PRO A 216 -14.86 11.26 1.78
CA PRO A 216 -13.56 11.64 1.22
C PRO A 216 -13.73 12.41 -0.10
N HIS A 217 -12.66 13.04 -0.57
CA HIS A 217 -12.58 13.54 -1.94
C HIS A 217 -12.27 12.41 -2.93
N ILE A 218 -11.46 11.42 -2.50
CA ILE A 218 -11.06 10.27 -3.30
C ILE A 218 -11.24 9.01 -2.46
N LEU A 219 -11.94 8.02 -3.00
CA LEU A 219 -12.01 6.67 -2.47
C LEU A 219 -11.13 5.74 -3.30
N VAL A 220 -10.19 5.05 -2.67
CA VAL A 220 -9.35 4.02 -3.28
C VAL A 220 -9.71 2.66 -2.69
N THR A 221 -9.89 1.64 -3.53
CA THR A 221 -10.16 0.27 -3.04
C THR A 221 -9.29 -0.78 -3.72
N GLY A 222 -8.92 -1.82 -2.97
CA GLY A 222 -8.39 -3.09 -3.46
C GLY A 222 -9.43 -4.20 -3.51
N HIS A 223 -9.02 -5.46 -3.33
CA HIS A 223 -9.80 -6.67 -3.13
C HIS A 223 -10.45 -7.28 -4.38
N PHE A 224 -11.04 -6.49 -5.23
CA PHE A 224 -11.87 -7.04 -6.31
C PHE A 224 -11.08 -7.47 -7.55
N HIS A 225 -9.77 -7.20 -7.59
CA HIS A 225 -8.89 -7.44 -8.74
C HIS A 225 -9.42 -6.83 -10.05
N LYS A 226 -10.14 -5.71 -9.91
CA LYS A 226 -10.70 -4.95 -11.03
C LYS A 226 -10.15 -3.54 -11.00
N ALA A 227 -9.89 -2.96 -12.16
CA ALA A 227 -9.46 -1.57 -12.30
C ALA A 227 -10.61 -0.73 -12.84
N GLU A 228 -10.94 0.36 -12.16
CA GLU A 228 -11.99 1.28 -12.59
C GLU A 228 -11.73 2.68 -12.05
N PHE A 229 -12.15 3.68 -12.81
CA PHE A 229 -12.15 5.07 -12.38
C PHE A 229 -13.51 5.71 -12.62
N ILE A 230 -14.10 6.24 -11.56
CA ILE A 230 -15.29 7.09 -11.63
C ILE A 230 -14.87 8.51 -11.22
N PRO A 231 -14.86 9.47 -12.15
CA PRO A 231 -14.30 10.80 -11.87
C PRO A 231 -15.08 11.59 -10.82
N ASN A 232 -16.39 11.36 -10.74
CA ASN A 232 -17.24 12.01 -9.74
C ASN A 232 -18.54 11.21 -9.55
N TYR A 233 -18.73 10.68 -8.35
CA TYR A 233 -20.01 10.16 -7.90
C TYR A 233 -20.33 10.75 -6.52
N ARG A 234 -21.39 11.54 -6.42
CA ARG A 234 -21.79 12.23 -5.18
C ARG A 234 -20.62 13.05 -4.56
N ASN A 235 -19.86 13.74 -5.39
CA ASN A 235 -18.67 14.53 -5.03
C ASN A 235 -17.49 13.70 -4.49
N VAL A 236 -17.39 12.43 -4.85
CA VAL A 236 -16.26 11.56 -4.56
C VAL A 236 -15.72 11.00 -5.87
N ALA A 237 -14.41 11.10 -6.10
CA ALA A 237 -13.73 10.34 -7.14
C ALA A 237 -13.45 8.92 -6.62
N TYR A 238 -13.64 7.90 -7.45
CA TYR A 238 -13.42 6.52 -7.07
C TYR A 238 -12.37 5.86 -7.94
N ILE A 239 -11.39 5.22 -7.32
CA ILE A 239 -10.34 4.45 -7.99
C ILE A 239 -10.35 3.02 -7.41
N GLN A 240 -10.68 2.06 -8.23
CA GLN A 240 -10.50 0.65 -7.93
C GLN A 240 -9.15 0.22 -8.48
N ALA A 241 -8.26 -0.27 -7.60
CA ALA A 241 -6.83 -0.30 -7.89
C ALA A 241 -6.41 -1.34 -8.94
N GLY A 242 -7.19 -2.40 -9.15
CA GLY A 242 -6.73 -3.58 -9.89
C GLY A 242 -5.88 -4.49 -9.01
N CYS A 243 -5.04 -5.31 -9.62
CA CYS A 243 -4.11 -6.19 -8.90
C CYS A 243 -2.80 -6.30 -9.68
N THR A 244 -1.76 -6.86 -9.04
CA THR A 244 -0.58 -7.34 -9.76
C THR A 244 -0.54 -8.86 -9.84
N GLN A 245 -1.34 -9.57 -9.03
CA GLN A 245 -1.42 -11.03 -9.06
C GLN A 245 -1.92 -11.54 -10.40
N ASP A 246 -1.34 -12.63 -10.87
CA ASP A 246 -1.80 -13.36 -12.04
C ASP A 246 -3.15 -14.06 -11.78
N GLN A 247 -3.85 -14.39 -12.86
CA GLN A 247 -5.10 -15.14 -12.81
C GLN A 247 -4.90 -16.50 -12.11
N THR A 248 -5.57 -16.70 -10.98
CA THR A 248 -5.47 -17.95 -10.21
C THR A 248 -6.56 -18.96 -10.62
N PRO A 249 -6.39 -20.26 -10.32
CA PRO A 249 -7.44 -21.27 -10.50
C PRO A 249 -8.73 -20.95 -9.74
N PHE A 250 -8.60 -20.36 -8.53
CA PHE A 250 -9.75 -19.88 -7.78
C PHE A 250 -10.53 -18.81 -8.56
N MET A 251 -9.83 -17.81 -9.07
CA MET A 251 -10.45 -16.74 -9.87
C MET A 251 -11.14 -17.31 -11.12
N MET A 252 -10.48 -18.25 -11.82
CA MET A 252 -11.08 -18.90 -12.99
C MET A 252 -12.38 -19.62 -12.64
N ARG A 253 -12.39 -20.41 -11.56
CA ARG A 253 -13.61 -21.10 -11.10
C ARG A 253 -14.73 -20.15 -10.69
N LYS A 254 -14.41 -18.95 -10.25
CA LYS A 254 -15.35 -17.90 -9.84
C LYS A 254 -15.71 -16.93 -10.95
N ASN A 255 -15.21 -17.12 -12.16
CA ASN A 255 -15.39 -16.21 -13.29
C ASN A 255 -14.93 -14.77 -12.97
N ILE A 256 -13.87 -14.64 -12.18
CA ILE A 256 -13.23 -13.37 -11.86
C ILE A 256 -12.07 -13.20 -12.83
N ALA A 257 -12.15 -12.25 -13.74
CA ALA A 257 -11.03 -11.87 -14.60
C ALA A 257 -10.18 -10.83 -13.87
N ALA A 258 -8.91 -11.12 -13.61
CA ALA A 258 -7.97 -10.17 -13.02
C ALA A 258 -7.67 -9.02 -13.99
N MET A 259 -7.77 -7.79 -13.53
CA MET A 259 -7.33 -6.60 -14.26
C MET A 259 -5.99 -6.15 -13.67
N GLN A 260 -4.92 -6.65 -14.29
CA GLN A 260 -3.56 -6.42 -13.82
C GLN A 260 -3.06 -5.04 -14.23
N GLY A 261 -2.42 -4.36 -13.29
CA GLY A 261 -1.82 -3.06 -13.53
C GLY A 261 -1.77 -2.21 -12.25
N PHE A 262 -1.48 -0.95 -12.45
CA PHE A 262 -1.34 0.05 -11.39
C PHE A 262 -1.75 1.43 -11.90
N TRP A 263 -1.94 2.39 -10.98
CA TRP A 263 -2.34 3.74 -11.31
C TRP A 263 -1.27 4.77 -10.95
N ILE A 264 -1.22 5.85 -11.73
CA ILE A 264 -0.64 7.12 -11.31
C ILE A 264 -1.78 8.13 -11.22
N ALA A 265 -1.88 8.82 -10.10
CA ALA A 265 -2.82 9.90 -9.89
C ALA A 265 -2.07 11.22 -9.66
N GLU A 266 -2.62 12.30 -10.20
CA GLU A 266 -2.14 13.67 -10.02
C GLU A 266 -3.29 14.57 -9.59
N ILE A 267 -3.16 15.19 -8.42
CA ILE A 267 -4.09 16.19 -7.92
C ILE A 267 -3.49 17.56 -8.19
N ALA A 268 -4.24 18.42 -8.88
CA ALA A 268 -3.93 19.83 -8.96
C ALA A 268 -4.79 20.59 -7.94
N PHE A 269 -4.15 21.45 -7.16
CA PHE A 269 -4.79 22.25 -6.12
C PHE A 269 -4.94 23.70 -6.58
N ASN A 270 -6.03 24.32 -6.17
CA ASN A 270 -6.27 25.75 -6.33
C ASN A 270 -6.38 26.43 -4.96
N LYS A 271 -6.74 27.72 -4.94
CA LYS A 271 -6.91 28.50 -3.71
C LYS A 271 -8.00 27.95 -2.77
N ASP A 272 -8.96 27.20 -3.30
CA ASP A 272 -10.13 26.70 -2.57
C ASP A 272 -9.97 25.22 -2.11
N GLY A 273 -8.93 24.53 -2.58
CA GLY A 273 -8.64 23.13 -2.24
C GLY A 273 -8.27 22.27 -3.46
N MET A 274 -8.77 21.05 -3.51
CA MET A 274 -8.60 20.16 -4.65
C MET A 274 -9.34 20.71 -5.88
N GLY A 275 -8.61 21.02 -6.95
CA GLY A 275 -9.17 21.60 -8.16
C GLY A 275 -9.40 20.58 -9.28
N ASN A 276 -8.46 19.67 -9.51
CA ASN A 276 -8.56 18.68 -10.57
C ASN A 276 -7.85 17.37 -10.16
N LEU A 277 -8.33 16.27 -10.70
CA LEU A 277 -7.74 14.94 -10.56
C LEU A 277 -7.52 14.33 -11.95
N LYS A 278 -6.27 13.99 -12.25
CA LYS A 278 -5.91 13.17 -13.41
C LYS A 278 -5.52 11.78 -12.93
N THR A 279 -5.94 10.75 -13.63
CA THR A 279 -5.58 9.37 -13.33
C THR A 279 -5.16 8.67 -14.61
N GLN A 280 -4.14 7.84 -14.51
CA GLN A 280 -3.70 7.01 -15.62
C GLN A 280 -3.52 5.58 -15.11
N PHE A 281 -4.23 4.64 -15.70
CA PHE A 281 -4.02 3.22 -15.49
C PHE A 281 -2.92 2.71 -16.42
N TYR A 282 -2.04 1.91 -15.90
CA TYR A 282 -0.99 1.19 -16.63
C TYR A 282 -1.35 -0.29 -16.66
N PRO A 283 -2.10 -0.74 -17.68
CA PRO A 283 -2.52 -2.13 -17.76
C PRO A 283 -1.35 -3.03 -18.12
N HIS A 284 -1.34 -4.23 -17.55
CA HIS A 284 -0.44 -5.29 -17.96
C HIS A 284 -1.16 -6.22 -18.96
N PHE A 285 -0.72 -6.22 -20.20
CA PHE A 285 -1.20 -7.15 -21.22
C PHE A 285 -0.25 -8.33 -21.33
N LYS A 286 -0.73 -9.53 -21.03
CA LYS A 286 0.03 -10.74 -21.34
C LYS A 286 0.12 -10.88 -22.87
N LYS A 287 1.33 -11.06 -23.37
CA LYS A 287 1.58 -11.34 -24.78
C LYS A 287 1.34 -12.82 -25.08
#